data_142de8f7d07e91ab40c4d90331ef7ff5
#
_entry.id   142de8f7d07e91ab40c4d90331ef7ff5
#
_cell.length_a   1.000
_cell.length_b   1.000
_cell.length_c   1.000
_cell.angle_alpha   90.00
_cell.angle_beta   90.00
_cell.angle_gamma   90.00
#
_symmetry.space_group_name_H-M   'P 1'
#
loop_
_entity.id
_entity.type
_entity.pdbx_description
1 polymer ?
#
loop_
_entity_poly.entity_id
_entity_poly.type
_entity_poly.pdbx_seq_one_letter_code
_entity_poly.pdbx_strand_id
1 'polypeptide(L)'
;MIKNINKFKKSILNSELSRPNWTRQVHRSLNKQWLDKNECTNPKLNKIVLECLSSIPPESVFSYPDLDVLYAKIALFSKVQAENILLTAGSDGAIRACFETCTEPGDKIVLTRPTFAMYEIYSKIYDLEVTWLDYNASEKGPLLPVDTFISV
;
A
#
# COMPACT_ATOMS: atom_id res chain seq x y z
N MET A 1 -4.21 27.54 14.13
CA MET A 1 -5.55 26.97 14.44
C MET A 1 -6.42 27.12 13.19
N ILE A 2 -6.76 26.03 12.53
CA ILE A 2 -7.50 26.05 11.24
C ILE A 2 -8.96 26.42 11.54
N LYS A 3 -9.37 27.63 11.14
CA LYS A 3 -10.69 28.20 11.46
C LYS A 3 -11.88 27.61 10.67
N ASN A 4 -11.71 26.61 9.81
CA ASN A 4 -12.79 26.05 8.99
C ASN A 4 -12.65 24.53 8.84
N ILE A 5 -12.86 23.81 9.94
CA ILE A 5 -12.84 22.32 9.97
C ILE A 5 -13.98 21.71 9.11
N ASN A 6 -15.05 22.47 8.84
CA ASN A 6 -16.20 22.00 8.06
C ASN A 6 -15.92 21.74 6.56
N LYS A 7 -14.70 22.02 6.07
CA LYS A 7 -14.28 21.72 4.69
C LYS A 7 -13.63 20.37 4.49
N PHE A 8 -13.34 19.64 5.58
CA PHE A 8 -12.72 18.32 5.51
C PHE A 8 -13.77 17.21 5.65
N LYS A 9 -13.53 16.08 4.99
CA LYS A 9 -14.33 14.87 5.23
C LYS A 9 -14.28 14.53 6.73
N LYS A 10 -15.41 14.23 7.34
CA LYS A 10 -15.50 13.91 8.78
C LYS A 10 -14.61 12.72 9.15
N SER A 11 -14.51 11.72 8.27
CA SER A 11 -13.65 10.55 8.43
C SER A 11 -12.16 10.90 8.64
N ILE A 12 -11.67 11.98 7.99
CA ILE A 12 -10.27 12.42 8.14
C ILE A 12 -9.99 13.04 9.52
N LEU A 13 -11.02 13.47 10.23
CA LEU A 13 -10.89 14.05 11.57
C LEU A 13 -10.85 12.98 12.68
N ASN A 14 -10.92 11.70 12.31
CA ASN A 14 -10.82 10.60 13.26
C ASN A 14 -9.44 10.62 13.95
N SER A 15 -9.44 10.65 15.28
CA SER A 15 -8.21 10.68 16.11
C SER A 15 -7.34 9.43 15.93
N GLU A 16 -7.94 8.32 15.52
CA GLU A 16 -7.24 7.06 15.25
C GLU A 16 -6.37 7.11 13.99
N LEU A 17 -6.58 8.09 13.11
CA LEU A 17 -5.72 8.37 11.96
C LEU A 17 -4.45 9.13 12.33
N SER A 18 -4.28 9.53 13.60
CA SER A 18 -3.07 10.21 14.06
C SER A 18 -1.87 9.25 13.98
N ARG A 19 -0.79 9.72 13.36
CA ARG A 19 0.43 8.93 13.22
C ARG A 19 1.09 8.67 14.58
N PRO A 20 1.31 7.43 14.99
CA PRO A 20 1.96 7.12 16.27
C PRO A 20 3.35 7.75 16.39
N ASN A 21 3.72 8.25 17.58
CA ASN A 21 5.00 8.93 17.79
C ASN A 21 6.22 8.05 17.51
N TRP A 22 6.15 6.75 17.76
CA TRP A 22 7.24 5.79 17.49
C TRP A 22 7.59 5.68 16.01
N THR A 23 6.67 6.01 15.09
CA THR A 23 6.93 6.01 13.64
C THR A 23 7.74 7.23 13.18
N ARG A 24 7.94 8.21 14.07
CA ARG A 24 8.66 9.47 13.79
C ARG A 24 10.13 9.43 14.22
N GLN A 25 10.68 8.27 14.52
CA GLN A 25 12.10 8.16 14.90
C GLN A 25 12.98 8.61 13.73
N VAL A 26 13.80 9.63 14.02
CA VAL A 26 14.59 10.35 13.01
C VAL A 26 15.85 9.60 12.61
N HIS A 27 16.40 8.76 13.51
CA HIS A 27 17.68 8.10 13.27
C HIS A 27 17.57 6.59 13.44
N ARG A 28 17.79 5.89 12.35
CA ARG A 28 17.95 4.43 12.32
C ARG A 28 19.42 4.06 12.37
N SER A 29 19.79 3.15 13.23
CA SER A 29 21.14 2.64 13.27
C SER A 29 21.45 1.83 12.00
N LEU A 30 22.51 2.20 11.29
CA LEU A 30 22.99 1.46 10.12
C LEU A 30 23.53 0.06 10.45
N ASN A 31 23.82 -0.21 11.75
CA ASN A 31 24.33 -1.49 12.22
C ASN A 31 23.21 -2.49 12.58
N LYS A 32 21.93 -2.13 12.33
CA LYS A 32 20.77 -2.99 12.59
C LYS A 32 20.04 -3.28 11.29
N GLN A 33 19.53 -4.49 11.17
CA GLN A 33 18.60 -4.83 10.10
C GLN A 33 17.25 -4.17 10.35
N TRP A 34 16.74 -3.45 9.35
CA TRP A 34 15.46 -2.75 9.44
C TRP A 34 14.34 -3.68 8.96
N LEU A 35 13.42 -4.02 9.86
CA LEU A 35 12.32 -4.96 9.60
C LEU A 35 10.94 -4.32 9.82
N ASP A 36 10.89 -3.00 10.04
CA ASP A 36 9.69 -2.27 10.46
C ASP A 36 8.91 -1.62 9.32
N LYS A 37 9.45 -1.56 8.10
CA LYS A 37 8.83 -0.86 6.97
C LYS A 37 8.88 -1.61 5.63
N ASN A 38 9.17 -2.90 5.64
CA ASN A 38 9.29 -3.71 4.41
C ASN A 38 10.28 -3.14 3.37
N GLU A 39 11.33 -2.47 3.83
CA GLU A 39 12.36 -1.89 2.96
C GLU A 39 13.32 -2.97 2.48
N CYS A 40 13.76 -2.88 1.21
CA CYS A 40 14.83 -3.71 0.71
C CYS A 40 16.18 -3.17 1.20
N THR A 41 16.80 -3.84 2.18
CA THR A 41 18.12 -3.47 2.73
C THR A 41 19.27 -4.29 2.14
N ASN A 42 19.05 -5.06 1.08
CA ASN A 42 20.08 -5.87 0.43
C ASN A 42 21.04 -4.99 -0.37
N PRO A 43 22.36 -4.88 0.02
CA PRO A 43 23.30 -3.99 -0.64
C PRO A 43 23.53 -4.30 -2.12
N LYS A 44 23.44 -5.58 -2.51
CA LYS A 44 23.62 -6.00 -3.91
C LYS A 44 22.49 -5.48 -4.79
N LEU A 45 21.24 -5.60 -4.31
CA LEU A 45 20.07 -5.08 -5.03
C LEU A 45 20.09 -3.55 -5.08
N ASN A 46 20.45 -2.90 -3.97
CA ASN A 46 20.56 -1.45 -3.91
C ASN A 46 21.59 -0.92 -4.91
N LYS A 47 22.72 -1.63 -5.09
CA LYS A 47 23.71 -1.25 -6.11
C LYS A 47 23.12 -1.32 -7.52
N ILE A 48 22.41 -2.40 -7.87
CA ILE A 48 21.74 -2.55 -9.18
C ILE A 48 20.74 -1.40 -9.41
N VAL A 49 19.94 -1.07 -8.40
CA VAL A 49 18.96 0.02 -8.49
C VAL A 49 19.66 1.36 -8.73
N LEU A 50 20.77 1.64 -8.02
CA LEU A 50 21.53 2.88 -8.21
C LEU A 50 22.16 2.96 -9.60
N GLU A 51 22.69 1.85 -10.12
CA GLU A 51 23.22 1.77 -11.49
C GLU A 51 22.14 2.05 -12.52
N CYS A 52 20.94 1.45 -12.35
CA CYS A 52 19.79 1.73 -13.21
C CYS A 52 19.36 3.20 -13.16
N LEU A 53 19.26 3.78 -11.95
CA LEU A 53 18.90 5.19 -11.78
C LEU A 53 19.93 6.14 -12.44
N SER A 54 21.22 5.81 -12.36
CA SER A 54 22.29 6.59 -12.97
C SER A 54 22.29 6.54 -14.50
N SER A 55 21.61 5.56 -15.09
CA SER A 55 21.49 5.41 -16.55
C SER A 55 20.23 6.08 -17.13
N ILE A 56 19.40 6.69 -16.27
CA ILE A 56 18.18 7.37 -16.73
C ILE A 56 18.58 8.63 -17.51
N PRO A 57 18.09 8.82 -18.75
CA PRO A 57 18.34 10.04 -19.50
C PRO A 57 17.78 11.27 -18.77
N PRO A 58 18.49 12.41 -18.78
CA PRO A 58 18.02 13.63 -18.11
C PRO A 58 16.60 14.04 -18.49
N GLU A 59 16.21 13.84 -19.75
CA GLU A 59 14.90 14.18 -20.30
C GLU A 59 13.76 13.42 -19.58
N SER A 60 14.02 12.20 -19.13
CA SER A 60 13.06 11.38 -18.40
C SER A 60 12.72 11.91 -17.00
N VAL A 61 13.51 12.85 -16.49
CA VAL A 61 13.31 13.44 -15.14
C VAL A 61 12.27 14.55 -15.17
N PHE A 62 12.15 15.28 -16.28
CA PHE A 62 11.30 16.48 -16.39
C PHE A 62 10.26 16.42 -17.51
N SER A 63 10.22 15.33 -18.30
CA SER A 63 9.16 15.09 -19.27
C SER A 63 8.14 14.07 -18.75
N TYR A 64 6.92 14.15 -19.24
CA TYR A 64 5.94 13.08 -19.01
C TYR A 64 6.41 11.79 -19.68
N PRO A 65 6.51 10.68 -18.94
CA PRO A 65 6.97 9.42 -19.50
C PRO A 65 5.92 8.83 -20.45
N ASP A 66 6.39 8.21 -21.53
CA ASP A 66 5.57 7.25 -22.28
C ASP A 66 5.54 5.94 -21.51
N LEU A 67 4.36 5.59 -21.02
CA LEU A 67 4.16 4.39 -20.20
C LEU A 67 3.81 3.14 -21.03
N ASP A 68 3.48 3.26 -22.30
CA ASP A 68 2.98 2.14 -23.12
C ASP A 68 3.98 0.99 -23.19
N VAL A 69 5.27 1.31 -23.33
CA VAL A 69 6.35 0.31 -23.33
C VAL A 69 6.44 -0.44 -21.99
N LEU A 70 6.23 0.25 -20.87
CA LEU A 70 6.24 -0.37 -19.54
C LEU A 70 5.02 -1.26 -19.34
N TYR A 71 3.83 -0.78 -19.72
CA TYR A 71 2.60 -1.56 -19.68
C TYR A 71 2.72 -2.85 -20.50
N ALA A 72 3.24 -2.76 -21.72
CA ALA A 72 3.47 -3.93 -22.57
C ALA A 72 4.43 -4.96 -21.95
N LYS A 73 5.54 -4.49 -21.34
CA LYS A 73 6.48 -5.39 -20.66
C LYS A 73 5.86 -6.08 -19.45
N ILE A 74 5.10 -5.35 -18.64
CA ILE A 74 4.42 -5.92 -17.47
C ILE A 74 3.32 -6.88 -17.89
N ALA A 75 2.54 -6.55 -18.91
CA ALA A 75 1.51 -7.41 -19.49
C ALA A 75 2.10 -8.77 -19.93
N LEU A 76 3.21 -8.73 -20.67
CA LEU A 76 3.93 -9.93 -21.09
C LEU A 76 4.44 -10.74 -19.89
N PHE A 77 5.07 -10.10 -18.92
CA PHE A 77 5.58 -10.75 -17.71
C PHE A 77 4.48 -11.39 -16.88
N SER A 78 3.36 -10.70 -16.69
CA SER A 78 2.23 -11.15 -15.88
C SER A 78 1.24 -12.03 -16.64
N LYS A 79 1.41 -12.19 -17.97
CA LYS A 79 0.53 -12.96 -18.86
C LYS A 79 -0.93 -12.48 -18.84
N VAL A 80 -1.12 -11.17 -18.78
CA VAL A 80 -2.43 -10.51 -18.85
C VAL A 80 -2.43 -9.44 -19.93
N GLN A 81 -3.60 -8.93 -20.30
CA GLN A 81 -3.70 -7.80 -21.24
C GLN A 81 -3.30 -6.49 -20.53
N ALA A 82 -2.75 -5.53 -21.28
CA ALA A 82 -2.30 -4.25 -20.73
C ALA A 82 -3.44 -3.45 -20.07
N GLU A 83 -4.66 -3.59 -20.61
CA GLU A 83 -5.88 -2.97 -20.10
C GLU A 83 -6.29 -3.46 -18.70
N ASN A 84 -5.78 -4.63 -18.30
CA ASN A 84 -6.04 -5.22 -16.98
C ASN A 84 -4.95 -4.85 -15.94
N ILE A 85 -4.10 -3.87 -16.26
CA ILE A 85 -3.00 -3.44 -15.41
C ILE A 85 -3.21 -1.98 -15.01
N LEU A 86 -3.03 -1.70 -13.74
CA LEU A 86 -2.90 -0.34 -13.22
C LEU A 86 -1.52 -0.18 -12.58
N LEU A 87 -0.72 0.74 -13.09
CA LEU A 87 0.56 1.10 -12.48
C LEU A 87 0.35 2.18 -11.42
N THR A 88 0.95 1.99 -10.27
CA THR A 88 0.84 2.89 -9.13
C THR A 88 2.20 3.11 -8.46
N ALA A 89 2.28 4.13 -7.62
CA ALA A 89 3.44 4.37 -6.76
C ALA A 89 3.49 3.32 -5.61
N GLY A 90 3.88 2.10 -5.95
CA GLY A 90 3.94 0.96 -5.04
C GLY A 90 2.56 0.40 -4.68
N SER A 91 2.55 -0.62 -3.82
CA SER A 91 1.34 -1.30 -3.37
C SER A 91 0.40 -0.39 -2.56
N ASP A 92 0.94 0.61 -1.87
CA ASP A 92 0.12 1.59 -1.14
C ASP A 92 -0.78 2.38 -2.09
N GLY A 93 -0.23 2.85 -3.20
CA GLY A 93 -1.00 3.50 -4.27
C GLY A 93 -2.06 2.58 -4.88
N ALA A 94 -1.76 1.30 -5.05
CA ALA A 94 -2.71 0.31 -5.58
C ALA A 94 -3.87 0.07 -4.60
N ILE A 95 -3.58 -0.13 -3.32
CA ILE A 95 -4.60 -0.30 -2.27
C ILE A 95 -5.52 0.91 -2.25
N ARG A 96 -4.95 2.12 -2.23
CA ARG A 96 -5.72 3.36 -2.26
C ARG A 96 -6.63 3.44 -3.48
N ALA A 97 -6.11 3.14 -4.68
CA ALA A 97 -6.89 3.17 -5.91
C ALA A 97 -8.07 2.18 -5.87
N CYS A 98 -7.87 0.97 -5.32
CA CYS A 98 -8.95 0.00 -5.13
C CYS A 98 -10.05 0.55 -4.21
N PHE A 99 -9.68 1.10 -3.05
CA PHE A 99 -10.66 1.69 -2.13
C PHE A 99 -11.41 2.85 -2.76
N GLU A 100 -10.69 3.75 -3.43
CA GLU A 100 -11.26 4.95 -4.05
C GLU A 100 -12.24 4.62 -5.20
N THR A 101 -11.98 3.52 -5.91
CA THR A 101 -12.75 3.16 -7.12
C THR A 101 -13.88 2.19 -6.83
N CYS A 102 -13.72 1.29 -5.85
CA CYS A 102 -14.61 0.16 -5.64
C CYS A 102 -15.49 0.29 -4.41
N THR A 103 -15.36 1.38 -3.62
CA THR A 103 -16.14 1.52 -2.40
C THR A 103 -16.79 2.89 -2.25
N GLU A 104 -17.95 2.90 -1.59
CA GLU A 104 -18.67 4.07 -1.15
C GLU A 104 -18.71 4.13 0.39
N PRO A 105 -18.88 5.32 1.01
CA PRO A 105 -19.01 5.44 2.46
C PRO A 105 -20.16 4.57 3.01
N GLY A 106 -19.87 3.77 4.03
CA GLY A 106 -20.81 2.82 4.63
C GLY A 106 -20.79 1.42 4.04
N ASP A 107 -19.99 1.18 2.99
CA ASP A 107 -19.82 -0.17 2.44
C ASP A 107 -19.12 -1.10 3.43
N LYS A 108 -19.49 -2.38 3.35
CA LYS A 108 -18.90 -3.44 4.17
C LYS A 108 -17.75 -4.10 3.44
N ILE A 109 -16.63 -4.23 4.13
CA ILE A 109 -15.45 -4.93 3.64
C ILE A 109 -14.95 -5.97 4.63
N VAL A 110 -14.28 -6.99 4.13
CA VAL A 110 -13.64 -8.01 4.95
C VAL A 110 -12.13 -7.83 4.86
N LEU A 111 -11.47 -7.72 6.00
CA LEU A 111 -10.02 -7.65 6.10
C LEU A 111 -9.49 -8.73 7.03
N THR A 112 -8.28 -9.19 6.76
CA THR A 112 -7.60 -10.19 7.60
C THR A 112 -6.65 -9.56 8.60
N ARG A 113 -6.39 -10.21 9.75
CA ARG A 113 -5.37 -9.81 10.73
C ARG A 113 -4.41 -10.96 11.06
N PRO A 114 -3.08 -10.67 11.14
CA PRO A 114 -2.41 -9.40 10.85
C PRO A 114 -2.40 -9.06 9.35
N THR A 115 -2.39 -7.75 9.03
CA THR A 115 -2.30 -7.25 7.66
C THR A 115 -1.46 -5.96 7.60
N PHE A 116 -1.23 -5.45 6.39
CA PHE A 116 -0.58 -4.16 6.21
C PHE A 116 -1.47 -3.03 6.74
N ALA A 117 -0.89 -2.17 7.58
CA ALA A 117 -1.64 -1.14 8.33
C ALA A 117 -2.46 -0.18 7.45
N MET A 118 -2.06 0.00 6.19
CA MET A 118 -2.77 0.92 5.30
C MET A 118 -4.18 0.45 4.91
N TYR A 119 -4.48 -0.85 4.97
CA TYR A 119 -5.86 -1.33 4.79
C TYR A 119 -6.81 -0.76 5.83
N GLU A 120 -6.40 -0.79 7.10
CA GLU A 120 -7.18 -0.20 8.20
C GLU A 120 -7.28 1.33 8.09
N ILE A 121 -6.19 1.99 7.71
CA ILE A 121 -6.15 3.44 7.53
C ILE A 121 -7.11 3.86 6.42
N TYR A 122 -7.06 3.20 5.27
CA TYR A 122 -7.93 3.53 4.15
C TYR A 122 -9.40 3.22 4.45
N SER A 123 -9.71 2.10 5.13
CA SER A 123 -11.10 1.81 5.52
C SER A 123 -11.69 2.93 6.38
N LYS A 124 -10.91 3.52 7.28
CA LYS A 124 -11.33 4.67 8.08
C LYS A 124 -11.45 5.96 7.27
N ILE A 125 -10.53 6.20 6.31
CA ILE A 125 -10.56 7.39 5.43
C ILE A 125 -11.79 7.37 4.52
N TYR A 126 -12.16 6.20 4.01
CA TYR A 126 -13.30 6.01 3.11
C TYR A 126 -14.61 5.70 3.85
N ASP A 127 -14.60 5.69 5.21
CA ASP A 127 -15.77 5.50 6.07
C ASP A 127 -16.46 4.15 5.83
N LEU A 128 -15.67 3.06 5.84
CA LEU A 128 -16.13 1.71 5.57
C LEU A 128 -16.36 0.91 6.86
N GLU A 129 -17.31 -0.01 6.82
CA GLU A 129 -17.55 -0.98 7.89
C GLU A 129 -16.67 -2.21 7.68
N VAL A 130 -15.75 -2.49 8.63
CA VAL A 130 -14.78 -3.57 8.49
C VAL A 130 -15.17 -4.78 9.34
N THR A 131 -15.31 -5.94 8.69
CA THR A 131 -15.31 -7.24 9.36
C THR A 131 -13.90 -7.81 9.36
N TRP A 132 -13.38 -8.11 10.55
CA TRP A 132 -12.02 -8.63 10.73
C TRP A 132 -12.02 -10.15 10.85
N LEU A 133 -11.14 -10.80 10.08
CA LEU A 133 -10.87 -12.23 10.18
C LEU A 133 -9.42 -12.45 10.63
N ASP A 134 -9.24 -13.15 11.73
CA ASP A 134 -7.93 -13.51 12.23
C ASP A 134 -7.43 -14.80 11.53
N TYR A 135 -6.13 -14.84 11.20
CA TYR A 135 -5.49 -16.06 10.73
C TYR A 135 -5.42 -17.09 11.86
N ASN A 136 -5.69 -18.34 11.54
CA ASN A 136 -5.46 -19.46 12.44
C ASN A 136 -3.97 -19.80 12.52
N ALA A 137 -3.47 -20.05 13.71
CA ALA A 137 -2.09 -20.52 13.89
C ALA A 137 -1.94 -21.97 13.40
N SER A 138 -0.83 -22.27 12.71
CA SER A 138 -0.45 -23.64 12.38
C SER A 138 1.08 -23.80 12.35
N GLU A 139 1.57 -25.04 12.39
CA GLU A 139 2.99 -25.35 12.27
C GLU A 139 3.61 -24.91 10.94
N LYS A 140 2.79 -24.77 9.89
CA LYS A 140 3.20 -24.33 8.55
C LYS A 140 3.04 -22.84 8.31
N GLY A 141 2.69 -22.08 9.34
CA GLY A 141 2.41 -20.65 9.27
C GLY A 141 0.93 -20.32 9.40
N PRO A 142 0.55 -19.04 9.28
CA PRO A 142 -0.82 -18.61 9.44
C PRO A 142 -1.72 -19.15 8.32
N LEU A 143 -2.90 -19.67 8.68
CA LEU A 143 -3.91 -20.18 7.75
C LEU A 143 -5.11 -19.25 7.71
N LEU A 144 -5.55 -18.90 6.50
CA LEU A 144 -6.78 -18.14 6.31
C LEU A 144 -7.97 -19.05 6.62
N PRO A 145 -8.94 -18.64 7.48
CA PRO A 145 -10.16 -19.38 7.74
C PRO A 145 -11.15 -19.23 6.58
N VAL A 146 -10.93 -19.95 5.49
CA VAL A 146 -11.64 -19.79 4.20
C VAL A 146 -13.14 -19.98 4.38
N ASP A 147 -13.60 -20.97 5.15
CA ASP A 147 -15.03 -21.23 5.37
C ASP A 147 -15.71 -20.05 6.08
N THR A 148 -15.02 -19.46 7.08
CA THR A 148 -15.50 -18.25 7.75
C THR A 148 -15.51 -17.06 6.79
N PHE A 149 -14.50 -16.94 5.92
CA PHE A 149 -14.42 -15.87 4.92
C PHE A 149 -15.59 -15.92 3.93
N ILE A 150 -16.00 -17.13 3.50
CA ILE A 150 -17.11 -17.31 2.55
C ILE A 150 -18.48 -17.05 3.21
N SER A 151 -18.58 -17.20 4.55
CA SER A 151 -19.83 -17.05 5.30
C SER A 151 -20.13 -15.63 5.77
N VAL A 152 -19.21 -14.70 5.58
CA VAL A 152 -19.31 -13.28 5.96
C VAL A 152 -19.76 -12.43 4.78
#